data_c8a07b543e4284330831bc753c50afce
#
_entry.id   c8a07b543e4284330831bc753c50afce
#
_cell.length_a   1.000
_cell.length_b   1.000
_cell.length_c   1.000
_cell.angle_alpha   90.00
_cell.angle_beta   90.00
_cell.angle_gamma   90.00
#
_symmetry.space_group_name_H-M   'P 1'
#
loop_
_entity.id
_entity.type
_entity.pdbx_description
1 polymer ?
#
loop_
_entity_poly.entity_id
_entity_poly.type
_entity_poly.pdbx_seq_one_letter_code
_entity_poly.pdbx_strand_id
1 'polypeptide(L)'
;MSGGFISRGFFGKRRPPEGMEGRLPPGQYYESGFPVLTVGPTEKIETDAWTLRVDGLVEHAVEWNWNSFQALPRTTYEGDIHCVTKWSKLGTNFSGVSVDELLKLAQPQPEAKYVLATSFGGYTTNVPLADLVDGKAWVADTHEGQPLPREHGGPARLLVPHLYFWKSAKWVTKLTLLAEDEWGFWERNGYHHRGDPWKEQRYTGD
;
A
#
# COMPACT_ATOMS: atom_id res chain seq x y z
N MET A 1 -0.50 11.22 -47.90
CA MET A 1 0.75 10.73 -47.32
C MET A 1 1.05 11.59 -46.11
N SER A 2 0.77 11.12 -44.92
CA SER A 2 1.19 11.77 -43.70
C SER A 2 1.39 10.67 -42.66
N GLY A 3 2.65 10.34 -42.43
CA GLY A 3 3.09 9.35 -41.48
C GLY A 3 2.98 9.89 -40.07
N GLY A 4 2.08 9.31 -39.26
CA GLY A 4 1.99 9.58 -37.84
C GLY A 4 3.23 9.02 -37.14
N PHE A 5 4.06 9.90 -36.59
CA PHE A 5 5.13 9.54 -35.66
C PHE A 5 4.52 9.16 -34.33
N ILE A 6 4.48 7.87 -34.04
CA ILE A 6 4.25 7.38 -32.68
C ILE A 6 5.58 7.56 -31.95
N SER A 7 5.71 8.61 -31.14
CA SER A 7 6.83 8.75 -30.22
C SER A 7 6.67 7.69 -29.12
N ARG A 8 7.30 6.54 -29.27
CA ARG A 8 7.59 5.63 -28.16
C ARG A 8 8.57 6.36 -27.25
N GLY A 9 8.06 6.91 -26.16
CA GLY A 9 8.91 7.46 -25.11
C GLY A 9 9.90 6.39 -24.65
N PHE A 10 11.16 6.60 -24.94
CA PHE A 10 12.29 5.88 -24.38
C PHE A 10 12.30 6.21 -22.87
N PHE A 11 11.62 5.42 -22.05
CA PHE A 11 11.88 5.39 -20.61
C PHE A 11 13.25 4.73 -20.42
N GLY A 12 14.30 5.53 -20.56
CA GLY A 12 15.65 5.11 -20.21
C GLY A 12 15.64 4.72 -18.73
N LYS A 13 16.08 3.51 -18.40
CA LYS A 13 16.27 3.07 -17.01
C LYS A 13 17.17 4.10 -16.32
N ARG A 14 16.60 4.98 -15.53
CA ARG A 14 17.36 5.98 -14.76
C ARG A 14 18.22 5.24 -13.75
N ARG A 15 19.47 5.65 -13.63
CA ARG A 15 20.34 5.13 -12.57
C ARG A 15 19.87 5.72 -11.24
N PRO A 16 19.93 4.94 -10.15
CA PRO A 16 19.66 5.48 -8.83
C PRO A 16 20.70 6.58 -8.51
N PRO A 17 20.39 7.50 -7.59
CA PRO A 17 21.38 8.42 -7.06
C PRO A 17 22.61 7.69 -6.52
N GLU A 18 23.76 8.33 -6.58
CA GLU A 18 25.03 7.77 -6.09
C GLU A 18 24.87 7.30 -4.63
N GLY A 19 25.39 6.09 -4.34
CA GLY A 19 25.29 5.45 -3.03
C GLY A 19 23.96 4.75 -2.74
N MET A 20 23.02 4.73 -3.69
CA MET A 20 21.69 4.07 -3.52
C MET A 20 21.52 2.80 -4.37
N GLU A 21 22.56 2.35 -5.05
CA GLU A 21 22.51 1.22 -6.00
C GLU A 21 22.04 -0.09 -5.32
N GLY A 22 22.48 -0.33 -4.07
CA GLY A 22 22.11 -1.50 -3.27
C GLY A 22 20.68 -1.49 -2.73
N ARG A 23 19.90 -0.41 -2.96
CA ARG A 23 18.53 -0.27 -2.49
C ARG A 23 17.47 -0.71 -3.52
N LEU A 24 17.90 -1.15 -4.70
CA LEU A 24 17.01 -1.69 -5.73
C LEU A 24 16.94 -3.21 -5.62
N PRO A 25 15.76 -3.79 -5.36
CA PRO A 25 15.56 -5.23 -5.47
C PRO A 25 15.87 -5.76 -6.87
N PRO A 26 16.13 -7.07 -7.04
CA PRO A 26 16.37 -7.67 -8.35
C PRO A 26 15.28 -7.33 -9.36
N GLY A 27 15.68 -7.05 -10.61
CA GLY A 27 14.75 -6.73 -11.70
C GLY A 27 14.04 -5.37 -11.62
N GLN A 28 14.32 -4.53 -10.61
CA GLN A 28 13.76 -3.19 -10.47
C GLN A 28 14.65 -2.12 -11.13
N TYR A 29 14.03 -1.00 -11.52
CA TYR A 29 14.73 0.21 -11.97
C TYR A 29 14.33 1.41 -11.12
N TYR A 30 15.22 2.38 -11.01
CA TYR A 30 14.94 3.63 -10.30
C TYR A 30 13.97 4.52 -11.07
N GLU A 31 12.96 5.04 -10.37
CA GLU A 31 12.00 6.03 -10.85
C GLU A 31 11.95 7.21 -9.85
N SER A 32 12.26 8.40 -10.31
CA SER A 32 12.24 9.61 -9.49
C SER A 32 10.82 10.11 -9.23
N GLY A 33 9.90 9.81 -10.11
CA GLY A 33 8.49 10.15 -9.98
C GLY A 33 7.72 9.21 -9.06
N PHE A 34 6.41 9.41 -9.04
CA PHE A 34 5.49 8.48 -8.39
C PHE A 34 4.42 8.09 -9.41
N PRO A 35 4.64 7.02 -10.20
CA PRO A 35 3.70 6.62 -11.23
C PRO A 35 2.31 6.28 -10.67
N VAL A 36 1.27 6.74 -11.35
CA VAL A 36 -0.11 6.44 -11.00
C VAL A 36 -0.54 5.17 -11.72
N LEU A 37 -0.81 4.11 -10.98
CA LEU A 37 -1.37 2.85 -11.47
C LEU A 37 -2.63 2.54 -10.67
N THR A 38 -3.71 2.15 -11.34
CA THR A 38 -4.97 1.83 -10.69
C THR A 38 -5.73 0.76 -11.47
N VAL A 39 -6.57 0.01 -10.76
CA VAL A 39 -7.61 -0.86 -11.32
C VAL A 39 -8.91 -0.08 -11.28
N GLY A 40 -9.43 0.28 -12.42
CA GLY A 40 -10.64 1.09 -12.51
C GLY A 40 -10.41 2.62 -12.36
N PRO A 41 -11.44 3.40 -12.14
CA PRO A 41 -11.37 4.85 -12.02
C PRO A 41 -10.64 5.29 -10.74
N THR A 42 -10.13 6.53 -10.75
CA THR A 42 -9.65 7.17 -9.52
C THR A 42 -10.83 7.59 -8.67
N GLU A 43 -10.93 7.03 -7.47
CA GLU A 43 -12.01 7.33 -6.55
C GLU A 43 -11.95 8.78 -6.04
N LYS A 44 -13.13 9.38 -5.82
CA LYS A 44 -13.26 10.68 -5.18
C LYS A 44 -13.99 10.48 -3.85
N ILE A 45 -13.24 10.53 -2.77
CA ILE A 45 -13.76 10.34 -1.42
C ILE A 45 -13.50 11.63 -0.65
N GLU A 46 -14.55 12.28 -0.22
CA GLU A 46 -14.45 13.43 0.68
C GLU A 46 -14.15 12.92 2.11
N THR A 47 -13.42 13.68 2.87
CA THR A 47 -12.98 13.26 4.22
C THR A 47 -14.13 13.09 5.21
N ASP A 48 -15.23 13.81 5.01
CA ASP A 48 -16.45 13.67 5.83
C ASP A 48 -17.21 12.37 5.57
N ALA A 49 -17.02 11.75 4.39
CA ALA A 49 -17.59 10.46 4.02
C ALA A 49 -16.64 9.28 4.24
N TRP A 50 -15.34 9.55 4.57
CA TRP A 50 -14.37 8.50 4.78
C TRP A 50 -14.44 7.92 6.20
N THR A 51 -14.40 6.60 6.28
CA THR A 51 -14.21 5.86 7.55
C THR A 51 -13.16 4.78 7.38
N LEU A 52 -12.54 4.39 8.48
CA LEU A 52 -11.68 3.22 8.57
C LEU A 52 -12.22 2.30 9.65
N ARG A 53 -12.46 1.04 9.30
CA ARG A 53 -12.91 0.01 10.24
C ARG A 53 -11.85 -1.09 10.37
N VAL A 54 -11.61 -1.52 11.61
CA VAL A 54 -10.86 -2.75 11.93
C VAL A 54 -11.84 -3.73 12.56
N ASP A 55 -11.98 -4.93 11.97
CA ASP A 55 -12.89 -5.97 12.43
C ASP A 55 -12.36 -7.39 12.17
N GLY A 56 -13.24 -8.40 12.26
CA GLY A 56 -12.89 -9.82 12.14
C GLY A 56 -12.43 -10.40 13.46
N LEU A 57 -11.30 -11.09 13.49
CA LEU A 57 -10.72 -11.71 14.68
C LEU A 57 -10.05 -10.68 15.59
N VAL A 58 -10.85 -9.86 16.22
CA VAL A 58 -10.49 -8.83 17.20
C VAL A 58 -11.43 -8.91 18.41
N GLU A 59 -10.97 -8.47 19.58
CA GLU A 59 -11.82 -8.36 20.77
C GLU A 59 -12.83 -7.21 20.61
N HIS A 60 -12.42 -6.13 19.94
CA HIS A 60 -13.23 -4.94 19.73
C HIS A 60 -13.16 -4.51 18.28
N ALA A 61 -14.27 -4.59 17.54
CA ALA A 61 -14.37 -3.93 16.26
C ALA A 61 -14.39 -2.41 16.47
N VAL A 62 -13.48 -1.69 15.83
CA VAL A 62 -13.31 -0.24 15.98
C VAL A 62 -13.49 0.44 14.64
N GLU A 63 -14.15 1.58 14.64
CA GLU A 63 -14.33 2.41 13.46
C GLU A 63 -13.97 3.87 13.77
N TRP A 64 -13.21 4.48 12.89
CA TRP A 64 -12.84 5.88 12.96
C TRP A 64 -13.44 6.63 11.77
N ASN A 65 -14.05 7.78 12.03
CA ASN A 65 -14.25 8.80 11.02
C ASN A 65 -12.95 9.61 10.84
N TRP A 66 -12.91 10.51 9.87
CA TRP A 66 -11.70 11.28 9.58
C TRP A 66 -11.16 12.02 10.81
N ASN A 67 -12.02 12.69 11.56
CA ASN A 67 -11.60 13.49 12.72
C ASN A 67 -10.99 12.63 13.84
N SER A 68 -11.65 11.51 14.18
CA SER A 68 -11.15 10.59 15.19
C SER A 68 -9.87 9.87 14.74
N PHE A 69 -9.72 9.58 13.44
CA PHE A 69 -8.50 9.04 12.86
C PHE A 69 -7.34 10.04 12.93
N GLN A 70 -7.59 11.32 12.61
CA GLN A 70 -6.57 12.38 12.68
C GLN A 70 -6.09 12.66 14.12
N ALA A 71 -6.90 12.32 15.13
CA ALA A 71 -6.54 12.48 16.55
C ALA A 71 -5.63 11.36 17.10
N LEU A 72 -5.43 10.26 16.33
CA LEU A 72 -4.55 9.16 16.74
C LEU A 72 -3.07 9.56 16.68
N PRO A 73 -2.20 8.88 17.46
CA PRO A 73 -0.74 9.07 17.38
C PRO A 73 -0.24 8.84 15.96
N ARG A 74 0.58 9.76 15.48
CA ARG A 74 1.07 9.78 14.11
C ARG A 74 2.55 9.49 14.05
N THR A 75 2.95 8.75 13.02
CA THR A 75 4.35 8.44 12.74
C THR A 75 4.65 8.61 11.25
N THR A 76 5.94 8.72 10.92
CA THR A 76 6.40 8.88 9.54
C THR A 76 7.24 7.67 9.15
N TYR A 77 6.97 7.13 7.96
CA TYR A 77 7.84 6.23 7.24
C TYR A 77 8.76 7.01 6.32
N GLU A 78 10.04 6.74 6.37
CA GLU A 78 11.04 7.23 5.42
C GLU A 78 11.77 6.02 4.80
N GLY A 79 11.72 5.87 3.49
CA GLY A 79 12.33 4.72 2.84
C GLY A 79 11.94 4.57 1.38
N ASP A 80 11.90 3.33 0.92
CA ASP A 80 11.73 2.96 -0.48
C ASP A 80 10.41 2.24 -0.70
N ILE A 81 9.83 2.41 -1.88
CA ILE A 81 8.66 1.65 -2.33
C ILE A 81 8.94 0.99 -3.68
N HIS A 82 8.42 -0.21 -3.87
CA HIS A 82 8.70 -1.06 -5.03
C HIS A 82 7.40 -1.53 -5.69
N CYS A 83 7.25 -1.29 -6.99
CA CYS A 83 6.09 -1.77 -7.72
C CYS A 83 6.39 -3.05 -8.49
N VAL A 84 5.43 -3.95 -8.61
CA VAL A 84 5.53 -5.17 -9.42
C VAL A 84 5.82 -4.86 -10.89
N THR A 85 5.43 -3.69 -11.38
CA THR A 85 5.73 -3.19 -12.73
C THR A 85 7.16 -2.69 -12.89
N LYS A 86 8.04 -3.09 -11.95
CA LYS A 86 9.50 -2.96 -11.96
C LYS A 86 10.07 -1.57 -11.63
N TRP A 87 9.29 -0.57 -11.31
CA TRP A 87 9.83 0.70 -10.81
C TRP A 87 9.99 0.69 -9.29
N SER A 88 11.00 1.40 -8.81
CA SER A 88 11.23 1.69 -7.40
C SER A 88 11.44 3.18 -7.22
N LYS A 89 10.76 3.78 -6.23
CA LYS A 89 11.00 5.14 -5.75
C LYS A 89 11.80 5.05 -4.45
N LEU A 90 12.98 5.66 -4.44
CA LEU A 90 13.89 5.66 -3.30
C LEU A 90 13.76 6.95 -2.50
N GLY A 91 13.88 6.85 -1.18
CA GLY A 91 13.92 7.99 -0.27
C GLY A 91 12.63 8.80 -0.26
N THR A 92 11.47 8.16 -0.31
CA THR A 92 10.16 8.82 -0.17
C THR A 92 9.67 8.78 1.28
N ASN A 93 8.80 9.71 1.66
CA ASN A 93 8.20 9.69 2.99
C ASN A 93 6.67 9.70 2.93
N PHE A 94 6.08 9.02 3.90
CA PHE A 94 4.64 9.00 4.15
C PHE A 94 4.39 9.19 5.64
N SER A 95 3.34 9.91 5.99
CA SER A 95 2.90 10.05 7.38
C SER A 95 1.48 9.56 7.55
N GLY A 96 1.19 9.02 8.72
CA GLY A 96 -0.12 8.48 9.05
C GLY A 96 -0.14 7.82 10.42
N VAL A 97 -1.08 6.94 10.64
CA VAL A 97 -1.23 6.13 11.85
C VAL A 97 -0.62 4.76 11.60
N SER A 98 0.27 4.28 12.49
CA SER A 98 0.80 2.92 12.36
C SER A 98 -0.32 1.88 12.53
N VAL A 99 -0.21 0.76 11.84
CA VAL A 99 -1.17 -0.34 12.00
C VAL A 99 -1.12 -0.89 13.43
N ASP A 100 0.06 -0.88 14.08
CA ASP A 100 0.18 -1.25 15.49
C ASP A 100 -0.73 -0.44 16.40
N GLU A 101 -0.84 0.88 16.18
CA GLU A 101 -1.70 1.75 17.00
C GLU A 101 -3.19 1.44 16.77
N LEU A 102 -3.60 1.14 15.53
CA LEU A 102 -4.95 0.72 15.22
C LEU A 102 -5.28 -0.64 15.87
N LEU A 103 -4.36 -1.59 15.76
CA LEU A 103 -4.54 -2.93 16.33
C LEU A 103 -4.49 -2.95 17.86
N LYS A 104 -3.74 -2.06 18.49
CA LYS A 104 -3.73 -1.89 19.95
C LYS A 104 -5.13 -1.56 20.50
N LEU A 105 -5.93 -0.80 19.74
CA LEU A 105 -7.30 -0.47 20.11
C LEU A 105 -8.29 -1.60 19.78
N ALA A 106 -8.06 -2.34 18.68
CA ALA A 106 -8.93 -3.43 18.26
C ALA A 106 -8.64 -4.75 19.00
N GLN A 107 -7.42 -4.97 19.50
CA GLN A 107 -6.94 -6.16 20.20
C GLN A 107 -7.13 -7.45 19.38
N PRO A 108 -6.19 -7.77 18.47
CA PRO A 108 -6.25 -9.00 17.67
C PRO A 108 -6.34 -10.25 18.54
N GLN A 109 -7.21 -11.18 18.16
CA GLN A 109 -7.29 -12.50 18.77
C GLN A 109 -6.07 -13.36 18.37
N PRO A 110 -5.64 -14.33 19.20
CA PRO A 110 -4.45 -15.15 18.91
C PRO A 110 -4.50 -15.93 17.60
N GLU A 111 -5.71 -16.22 17.10
CA GLU A 111 -5.94 -16.92 15.84
C GLU A 111 -5.76 -16.07 14.59
N ALA A 112 -5.72 -14.73 14.74
CA ALA A 112 -5.54 -13.80 13.64
C ALA A 112 -4.13 -13.94 13.04
N LYS A 113 -4.06 -14.31 11.76
CA LYS A 113 -2.80 -14.52 11.02
C LYS A 113 -2.70 -13.67 9.77
N TYR A 114 -3.83 -13.24 9.22
CA TYR A 114 -3.93 -12.50 7.98
C TYR A 114 -4.85 -11.30 8.13
N VAL A 115 -4.70 -10.35 7.24
CA VAL A 115 -5.58 -9.19 7.12
C VAL A 115 -6.02 -9.06 5.66
N LEU A 116 -7.31 -8.97 5.43
CA LEU A 116 -7.86 -8.52 4.16
C LEU A 116 -8.09 -7.02 4.24
N ALA A 117 -7.29 -6.26 3.52
CA ALA A 117 -7.48 -4.82 3.36
C ALA A 117 -8.51 -4.57 2.26
N THR A 118 -9.53 -3.77 2.55
CA THR A 118 -10.59 -3.40 1.61
C THR A 118 -10.55 -1.90 1.36
N SER A 119 -10.65 -1.54 0.09
CA SER A 119 -10.70 -0.16 -0.39
C SER A 119 -12.13 0.29 -0.70
N PHE A 120 -12.35 1.58 -0.71
CA PHE A 120 -13.51 2.15 -1.38
C PHE A 120 -13.52 1.69 -2.85
N GLY A 121 -14.69 1.36 -3.40
CA GLY A 121 -14.78 0.78 -4.75
C GLY A 121 -14.54 -0.73 -4.83
N GLY A 122 -14.26 -1.39 -3.70
CA GLY A 122 -14.27 -2.86 -3.61
C GLY A 122 -12.95 -3.56 -3.98
N TYR A 123 -11.85 -2.83 -4.23
CA TYR A 123 -10.54 -3.46 -4.34
C TYR A 123 -10.14 -4.09 -3.00
N THR A 124 -9.53 -5.27 -3.06
CA THR A 124 -9.01 -5.97 -1.88
C THR A 124 -7.60 -6.46 -2.09
N THR A 125 -6.81 -6.57 -1.02
CA THR A 125 -5.54 -7.27 -0.98
C THR A 125 -5.34 -7.95 0.37
N ASN A 126 -4.82 -9.18 0.36
CA ASN A 126 -4.43 -9.87 1.58
C ASN A 126 -3.02 -9.46 2.01
N VAL A 127 -2.77 -9.44 3.31
CA VAL A 127 -1.43 -9.26 3.88
C VAL A 127 -1.30 -10.16 5.10
N PRO A 128 -0.19 -10.92 5.27
CA PRO A 128 0.08 -11.58 6.55
C PRO A 128 0.11 -10.56 7.69
N LEU A 129 -0.52 -10.86 8.83
CA LEU A 129 -0.53 -9.95 9.98
C LEU A 129 0.88 -9.59 10.44
N ALA A 130 1.82 -10.54 10.36
CA ALA A 130 3.23 -10.33 10.69
C ALA A 130 3.95 -9.29 9.79
N ASP A 131 3.41 -9.00 8.61
CA ASP A 131 3.91 -7.95 7.72
C ASP A 131 3.25 -6.58 7.98
N LEU A 132 2.32 -6.48 8.92
CA LEU A 132 1.63 -5.23 9.28
C LEU A 132 2.02 -4.67 10.65
N VAL A 133 2.57 -5.49 11.53
CA VAL A 133 2.93 -5.13 12.91
C VAL A 133 4.44 -4.86 13.05
N ASP A 134 4.85 -4.44 14.24
CA ASP A 134 6.25 -4.11 14.58
C ASP A 134 6.82 -2.95 13.74
N GLY A 135 6.02 -1.91 13.55
CA GLY A 135 6.44 -0.71 12.81
C GLY A 135 6.62 -0.92 11.31
N LYS A 136 5.93 -1.89 10.70
CA LYS A 136 6.09 -2.25 9.28
C LYS A 136 5.02 -1.68 8.36
N ALA A 137 3.89 -1.19 8.91
CA ALA A 137 2.79 -0.71 8.09
C ALA A 137 2.06 0.49 8.71
N TRP A 138 1.42 1.29 7.83
CA TRP A 138 0.67 2.50 8.20
C TRP A 138 -0.63 2.59 7.40
N VAL A 139 -1.61 3.27 7.97
CA VAL A 139 -2.64 3.93 7.18
C VAL A 139 -2.18 5.38 7.00
N ALA A 140 -1.67 5.68 5.80
CA ALA A 140 -1.03 6.95 5.47
C ALA A 140 -1.99 7.88 4.76
N ASP A 141 -2.00 9.15 5.14
CA ASP A 141 -2.80 10.22 4.56
C ASP A 141 -1.98 11.39 4.03
N THR A 142 -0.65 11.33 4.23
CA THR A 142 0.29 12.36 3.83
C THR A 142 1.44 11.72 3.04
N HIS A 143 1.90 12.40 1.99
CA HIS A 143 3.07 12.05 1.19
C HIS A 143 3.91 13.29 0.95
N GLU A 144 5.23 13.22 1.19
CA GLU A 144 6.19 14.35 1.05
C GLU A 144 5.69 15.62 1.78
N GLY A 145 5.11 15.45 2.99
CA GLY A 145 4.61 16.53 3.81
C GLY A 145 3.32 17.22 3.31
N GLN A 146 2.67 16.66 2.28
CA GLN A 146 1.41 17.17 1.74
C GLN A 146 0.29 16.13 1.88
N PRO A 147 -0.98 16.55 1.93
CA PRO A 147 -2.11 15.62 1.87
C PRO A 147 -1.95 14.67 0.68
N LEU A 148 -2.23 13.38 0.91
CA LEU A 148 -2.07 12.35 -0.10
C LEU A 148 -2.99 12.62 -1.31
N PRO A 149 -2.44 12.76 -2.54
CA PRO A 149 -3.25 12.99 -3.74
C PRO A 149 -4.24 11.85 -3.98
N ARG A 150 -5.40 12.17 -4.54
CA ARG A 150 -6.48 11.18 -4.86
C ARG A 150 -5.95 9.99 -5.64
N GLU A 151 -5.22 10.24 -6.71
CA GLU A 151 -4.66 9.22 -7.61
C GLU A 151 -3.66 8.30 -6.91
N HIS A 152 -3.11 8.73 -5.78
CA HIS A 152 -2.23 7.94 -4.93
C HIS A 152 -2.94 7.30 -3.73
N GLY A 153 -4.25 7.45 -3.64
CA GLY A 153 -5.09 6.78 -2.64
C GLY A 153 -5.63 7.69 -1.54
N GLY A 154 -5.56 9.02 -1.73
CA GLY A 154 -6.19 9.96 -0.78
C GLY A 154 -7.71 9.77 -0.65
N PRO A 155 -8.30 10.01 0.55
CA PRO A 155 -7.67 10.67 1.68
C PRO A 155 -6.70 9.80 2.47
N ALA A 156 -6.81 8.45 2.45
CA ALA A 156 -5.88 7.56 3.13
C ALA A 156 -5.69 6.24 2.38
N ARG A 157 -4.48 5.69 2.49
CA ARG A 157 -4.09 4.41 1.92
C ARG A 157 -3.42 3.51 2.95
N LEU A 158 -3.51 2.20 2.76
CA LEU A 158 -2.59 1.28 3.42
C LEU A 158 -1.19 1.46 2.81
N LEU A 159 -0.15 1.45 3.64
CA LEU A 159 1.26 1.49 3.26
C LEU A 159 1.98 0.29 3.89
N VAL A 160 2.47 -0.62 3.05
CA VAL A 160 3.29 -1.78 3.43
C VAL A 160 4.55 -1.75 2.57
N PRO A 161 5.53 -0.89 2.90
CA PRO A 161 6.57 -0.49 1.96
C PRO A 161 7.57 -1.60 1.60
N HIS A 162 7.75 -2.59 2.47
CA HIS A 162 8.65 -3.72 2.25
C HIS A 162 8.08 -4.81 1.33
N LEU A 163 6.78 -4.72 0.97
CA LEU A 163 6.14 -5.58 -0.02
C LEU A 163 5.91 -4.80 -1.33
N TYR A 164 5.69 -5.53 -2.43
CA TYR A 164 5.28 -4.87 -3.66
C TYR A 164 4.03 -4.02 -3.47
N PHE A 165 3.98 -2.87 -4.11
CA PHE A 165 3.08 -1.76 -3.79
C PHE A 165 1.59 -2.02 -4.07
N TRP A 166 1.23 -3.14 -4.73
CA TRP A 166 -0.18 -3.56 -4.78
C TRP A 166 -0.73 -3.99 -3.41
N LYS A 167 0.16 -4.40 -2.47
CA LYS A 167 -0.20 -4.70 -1.08
C LYS A 167 -0.55 -3.44 -0.28
N SER A 168 -0.14 -2.29 -0.77
CA SER A 168 -0.45 -0.98 -0.21
C SER A 168 -1.75 -0.42 -0.82
N ALA A 169 -2.90 -0.94 -0.39
CA ALA A 169 -4.21 -0.62 -0.93
C ALA A 169 -4.53 0.89 -0.86
N LYS A 170 -4.86 1.51 -2.00
CA LYS A 170 -5.36 2.88 -2.09
C LYS A 170 -6.77 2.98 -1.51
N TRP A 171 -7.17 4.14 -1.03
CA TRP A 171 -8.53 4.41 -0.55
C TRP A 171 -9.03 3.38 0.47
N VAL A 172 -8.15 2.98 1.39
CA VAL A 172 -8.46 1.95 2.38
C VAL A 172 -9.59 2.42 3.30
N THR A 173 -10.52 1.50 3.53
CA THR A 173 -11.69 1.74 4.42
C THR A 173 -11.86 0.64 5.46
N LYS A 174 -11.22 -0.52 5.27
CA LYS A 174 -11.36 -1.62 6.21
C LYS A 174 -10.15 -2.53 6.25
N LEU A 175 -9.83 -3.01 7.45
CA LEU A 175 -8.87 -4.08 7.72
C LEU A 175 -9.61 -5.19 8.47
N THR A 176 -9.83 -6.33 7.83
CA THR A 176 -10.50 -7.49 8.44
C THR A 176 -9.46 -8.53 8.81
N LEU A 177 -9.36 -8.86 10.10
CA LEU A 177 -8.43 -9.86 10.62
C LEU A 177 -9.02 -11.26 10.45
N LEU A 178 -8.20 -12.22 9.96
CA LEU A 178 -8.61 -13.55 9.56
C LEU A 178 -7.63 -14.61 10.09
N ALA A 179 -8.13 -15.84 10.35
CA ALA A 179 -7.30 -16.99 10.67
C ALA A 179 -6.65 -17.62 9.41
N GLU A 180 -7.38 -17.61 8.31
CA GLU A 180 -6.98 -18.18 7.02
C GLU A 180 -6.75 -17.05 6.00
N ASP A 181 -5.85 -17.30 5.02
CA ASP A 181 -5.55 -16.36 3.96
C ASP A 181 -6.72 -16.25 2.96
N GLU A 182 -7.27 -15.06 2.82
CA GLU A 182 -8.30 -14.76 1.84
C GLU A 182 -7.72 -13.90 0.71
N TRP A 183 -7.71 -14.45 -0.50
CA TRP A 183 -7.10 -13.80 -1.66
C TRP A 183 -7.80 -12.50 -2.04
N GLY A 184 -7.02 -11.46 -2.21
CA GLY A 184 -7.49 -10.19 -2.74
C GLY A 184 -7.62 -10.18 -4.27
N PHE A 185 -7.79 -8.99 -4.83
CA PHE A 185 -8.04 -8.82 -6.27
C PHE A 185 -6.88 -9.35 -7.13
N TRP A 186 -5.65 -8.92 -6.87
CA TRP A 186 -4.51 -9.32 -7.71
C TRP A 186 -4.08 -10.76 -7.46
N GLU A 187 -4.17 -11.25 -6.24
CA GLU A 187 -3.86 -12.63 -5.89
C GLU A 187 -4.78 -13.62 -6.64
N ARG A 188 -6.08 -13.32 -6.78
CA ARG A 188 -7.03 -14.07 -7.62
C ARG A 188 -6.70 -13.98 -9.11
N ASN A 189 -5.95 -12.96 -9.52
CA ASN A 189 -5.49 -12.76 -10.89
C ASN A 189 -4.05 -13.26 -11.13
N GLY A 190 -3.54 -14.15 -10.24
CA GLY A 190 -2.27 -14.83 -10.43
C GLY A 190 -1.04 -14.08 -9.89
N TYR A 191 -1.22 -13.05 -9.05
CA TYR A 191 -0.11 -12.42 -8.34
C TYR A 191 0.26 -13.23 -7.09
N HIS A 192 1.50 -13.04 -6.62
CA HIS A 192 2.00 -13.74 -5.44
C HIS A 192 1.26 -13.35 -4.16
N HIS A 193 1.02 -14.32 -3.25
CA HIS A 193 0.26 -14.09 -2.02
C HIS A 193 0.92 -13.07 -1.09
N ARG A 194 2.26 -13.08 -0.94
CA ARG A 194 2.99 -12.15 -0.08
C ARG A 194 3.56 -10.96 -0.85
N GLY A 195 4.28 -11.20 -1.96
CA GLY A 195 4.80 -10.13 -2.81
C GLY A 195 6.06 -9.44 -2.29
N ASP A 196 7.06 -10.19 -1.83
CA ASP A 196 8.36 -9.68 -1.40
C ASP A 196 9.20 -9.27 -2.62
N PRO A 197 9.57 -7.99 -2.79
CA PRO A 197 10.33 -7.52 -3.95
C PRO A 197 11.77 -8.05 -3.99
N TRP A 198 12.38 -8.33 -2.83
CA TRP A 198 13.74 -8.85 -2.75
C TRP A 198 13.85 -10.33 -3.14
N LYS A 199 12.71 -11.05 -3.11
CA LYS A 199 12.57 -12.43 -3.57
C LYS A 199 11.94 -12.51 -4.96
N GLU A 200 11.69 -11.36 -5.61
CA GLU A 200 10.98 -11.25 -6.89
C GLU A 200 9.60 -11.93 -6.91
N GLN A 201 8.92 -12.02 -5.78
CA GLN A 201 7.60 -12.63 -5.64
C GLN A 201 6.51 -11.83 -6.36
N ARG A 202 6.46 -11.91 -7.69
CA ARG A 202 5.53 -11.17 -8.55
C ARG A 202 4.26 -11.95 -8.81
N TYR A 203 4.41 -13.25 -9.13
CA TYR A 203 3.32 -14.10 -9.57
C TYR A 203 3.26 -15.39 -8.75
N THR A 204 2.13 -16.08 -8.84
CA THR A 204 1.97 -17.41 -8.21
C THR A 204 3.02 -18.36 -8.76
N GLY A 205 3.83 -18.92 -7.89
CA GLY A 205 4.89 -19.87 -8.24
C GLY A 205 6.31 -19.27 -8.29
N ASP A 206 6.46 -17.95 -8.06
CA ASP A 206 7.77 -17.31 -7.89
C ASP A 206 8.39 -17.64 -6.52
#